data_8fcc7ade92c51d2cf184b4996ea27fa7
#
_entry.id   8fcc7ade92c51d2cf184b4996ea27fa7
#
_cell.length_a   1.000
_cell.length_b   1.000
_cell.length_c   1.000
_cell.angle_alpha   90.00
_cell.angle_beta   90.00
_cell.angle_gamma   90.00
#
_symmetry.space_group_name_H-M   'P 1'
#
loop_
_entity.id
_entity.type
_entity.pdbx_description
1 polymer ?
#
loop_
_entity_poly.entity_id
_entity_poly.type
_entity_poly.pdbx_seq_one_letter_code
_entity_poly.pdbx_strand_id
1 'polypeptide(L)' 'MKTVDVLLEEQNQSIEELAEKSGLPADRTMAIVDGRWLASPAERAAIAAALNTPAEQISWGHTMNPRNVRYHRFGLKEDF' A
#
# COMPACT_ATOMS: atom_id res chain seq x y z
N MET A 1 3.20 -8.52 -10.30
CA MET A 1 3.53 -7.58 -9.22
C MET A 1 2.48 -7.68 -8.12
N LYS A 2 2.91 -7.49 -6.90
CA LYS A 2 2.01 -7.60 -5.76
C LYS A 2 1.86 -6.25 -5.08
N THR A 3 0.69 -6.01 -4.52
CA THR A 3 0.44 -4.81 -3.75
C THR A 3 1.00 -4.98 -2.34
N VAL A 4 1.08 -3.86 -1.61
CA VAL A 4 1.64 -3.89 -0.26
C VAL A 4 0.80 -4.78 0.66
N ASP A 5 -0.53 -4.70 0.55
CA ASP A 5 -1.40 -5.50 1.41
C ASP A 5 -1.21 -7.00 1.16
N VAL A 6 -0.99 -7.39 -0.09
CA VAL A 6 -0.74 -8.80 -0.40
C VAL A 6 0.60 -9.24 0.19
N LEU A 7 1.62 -8.40 0.09
CA LEU A 7 2.93 -8.73 0.65
C LEU A 7 2.88 -8.85 2.17
N LEU A 8 2.11 -7.97 2.83
CA LEU A 8 1.94 -8.08 4.28
C LEU A 8 1.30 -9.40 4.65
N GLU A 9 0.29 -9.80 3.90
CA GLU A 9 -0.39 -11.07 4.16
C GLU A 9 0.56 -12.24 3.97
N GLU A 10 1.32 -12.23 2.88
CA GLU A 10 2.26 -13.30 2.60
C GLU A 10 3.35 -13.40 3.65
N GLN A 11 3.79 -12.27 4.19
CA GLN A 11 4.85 -12.24 5.19
C GLN A 11 4.31 -12.29 6.60
N ASN A 12 3.00 -12.38 6.75
CA ASN A 12 2.35 -12.47 8.05
C ASN A 12 2.72 -11.27 8.93
N GLN A 13 2.69 -10.07 8.33
CA GLN A 13 3.01 -8.83 9.02
C GLN A 13 1.78 -7.95 9.14
N SER A 14 1.71 -7.22 10.24
CA SER A 14 0.65 -6.24 10.44
C SER A 14 1.07 -4.88 9.88
N ILE A 15 0.11 -3.98 9.74
CA ILE A 15 0.39 -2.62 9.32
C ILE A 15 1.27 -1.93 10.35
N GLU A 16 1.04 -2.20 11.63
CA GLU A 16 1.84 -1.63 12.69
C GLU A 16 3.30 -2.07 12.60
N GLU A 17 3.52 -3.33 12.30
CA GLU A 17 4.88 -3.83 12.11
C GLU A 17 5.55 -3.18 10.90
N LEU A 18 4.80 -3.00 9.83
CA LEU A 18 5.34 -2.33 8.66
C LEU A 18 5.70 -0.89 8.97
N ALA A 19 4.83 -0.19 9.69
CA ALA A 19 5.09 1.20 10.06
C ALA A 19 6.37 1.28 10.88
N GLU A 20 6.53 0.38 11.83
CA GLU A 20 7.71 0.38 12.67
C GLU A 20 8.97 0.12 11.87
N LYS A 21 8.94 -0.88 11.00
CA LYS A 21 10.12 -1.24 10.22
C LYS A 21 10.47 -0.17 9.18
N SER A 22 9.47 0.48 8.62
CA SER A 22 9.71 1.49 7.60
C SER A 22 10.05 2.86 8.21
N GLY A 23 9.72 3.06 9.48
CA GLY A 23 9.93 4.34 10.12
C GLY A 23 8.88 5.37 9.79
N LEU A 24 7.78 4.96 9.16
CA LEU A 24 6.70 5.87 8.79
C LEU A 24 5.62 5.89 9.87
N PRO A 25 4.88 7.00 9.98
CA PRO A 25 3.73 7.04 10.90
C PRO A 25 2.72 5.95 10.54
N ALA A 26 2.07 5.40 11.55
CA ALA A 26 1.13 4.30 11.34
C ALA A 26 -0.04 4.71 10.47
N ASP A 27 -0.56 5.92 10.67
CA ASP A 27 -1.70 6.38 9.87
C ASP A 27 -1.32 6.60 8.41
N ARG A 28 -0.10 7.09 8.15
CA ARG A 28 0.39 7.24 6.78
C ARG A 28 0.57 5.87 6.14
N THR A 29 1.15 4.93 6.89
CA THR A 29 1.35 3.57 6.38
C THR A 29 0.01 2.93 6.04
N MET A 30 -0.97 3.07 6.91
CA MET A 30 -2.30 2.53 6.67
C MET A 30 -2.93 3.15 5.42
N ALA A 31 -2.78 4.46 5.23
CA ALA A 31 -3.34 5.13 4.07
C ALA A 31 -2.71 4.61 2.77
N ILE A 32 -1.40 4.34 2.80
CA ILE A 32 -0.71 3.80 1.64
C ILE A 32 -1.18 2.38 1.35
N VAL A 33 -1.30 1.55 2.39
CA VAL A 33 -1.75 0.17 2.22
C VAL A 33 -3.17 0.12 1.70
N ASP A 34 -4.02 1.03 2.19
CA ASP A 34 -5.42 1.08 1.77
C ASP A 34 -5.60 1.69 0.38
N GLY A 35 -4.55 2.26 -0.19
CA GLY A 35 -4.65 2.90 -1.48
C GLY A 35 -5.23 4.30 -1.46
N ARG A 36 -5.34 4.90 -0.27
CA ARG A 36 -5.84 6.27 -0.13
C ARG A 36 -4.76 7.32 -0.29
N TRP A 37 -3.51 6.91 -0.23
CA TRP A 37 -2.39 7.82 -0.32
C TRP A 37 -1.36 7.25 -1.28
N LEU A 38 -0.91 8.08 -2.21
CA LEU A 38 0.13 7.68 -3.15
C LEU A 38 1.49 7.90 -2.49
N ALA A 39 2.23 6.83 -2.34
CA ALA A 39 3.52 6.90 -1.66
C ALA A 39 4.54 7.68 -2.47
N SER A 40 5.29 8.55 -1.80
CA SER A 40 6.40 9.25 -2.41
C SER A 40 7.54 8.28 -2.68
N PRO A 41 8.53 8.67 -3.52
CA PRO A 41 9.68 7.78 -3.74
C PRO A 41 10.40 7.39 -2.46
N ALA A 42 10.52 8.30 -1.50
CA ALA A 42 11.16 7.98 -0.23
C ALA A 42 10.32 6.99 0.57
N GLU A 43 9.00 7.17 0.56
CA GLU A 43 8.12 6.25 1.26
C GLU A 43 8.14 4.87 0.61
N ARG A 44 8.19 4.83 -0.71
CA ARG A 44 8.28 3.55 -1.42
C ARG A 44 9.56 2.81 -1.06
N ALA A 45 10.67 3.54 -1.00
CA ALA A 45 11.94 2.93 -0.65
C ALA A 45 11.90 2.36 0.77
N ALA A 46 11.31 3.12 1.71
CA ALA A 46 11.24 2.68 3.09
C ALA A 46 10.37 1.44 3.24
N ILE A 47 9.22 1.42 2.57
CA ILE A 47 8.30 0.28 2.64
C ILE A 47 8.93 -0.93 1.94
N ALA A 48 9.55 -0.72 0.78
CA ALA A 48 10.17 -1.82 0.06
C ALA A 48 11.27 -2.47 0.90
N ALA A 49 12.08 -1.66 1.58
CA ALA A 49 13.12 -2.19 2.45
C ALA A 49 12.50 -2.98 3.61
N ALA A 50 11.43 -2.47 4.19
CA ALA A 50 10.76 -3.15 5.30
C ALA A 50 10.16 -4.49 4.86
N LEU A 51 9.72 -4.58 3.60
CA LEU A 51 9.15 -5.80 3.05
C LEU A 51 10.19 -6.69 2.38
N ASN A 52 11.44 -6.25 2.38
CA ASN A 52 12.52 -7.01 1.75
C ASN A 52 12.21 -7.34 0.29
N THR A 53 11.63 -6.40 -0.41
CA THR A 53 11.19 -6.58 -1.80
C THR A 53 11.57 -5.32 -2.58
N PRO A 54 12.15 -5.45 -3.78
CA PRO A 54 12.49 -4.27 -4.57
C PRO A 54 11.26 -3.42 -4.87
N ALA A 55 11.42 -2.10 -4.77
CA ALA A 55 10.30 -1.19 -4.95
C ALA A 55 9.66 -1.33 -6.33
N GLU A 56 10.47 -1.63 -7.35
CA GLU A 56 9.94 -1.76 -8.71
C GLU A 56 9.13 -3.04 -8.89
N GLN A 57 9.17 -3.95 -7.93
CA GLN A 57 8.37 -5.17 -7.97
C GLN A 57 7.10 -5.06 -7.15
N ILE A 58 6.86 -3.90 -6.58
CA ILE A 58 5.65 -3.66 -5.79
C ILE A 58 4.71 -2.80 -6.61
N SER A 59 3.44 -3.17 -6.62
CA SER A 59 2.42 -2.38 -7.31
C SER A 59 1.94 -1.28 -6.38
N TRP A 60 2.32 -0.04 -6.69
CA TRP A 60 1.96 1.12 -5.88
C TRP A 60 0.72 1.83 -6.37
N GLY A 61 0.36 1.58 -7.62
CA GLY A 61 -0.70 2.33 -8.24
C GLY A 61 -2.06 1.83 -7.81
N HIS A 62 -2.48 2.25 -6.67
CA HIS A 62 -3.76 1.80 -6.14
C HIS A 62 -4.91 2.12 -7.09
N THR A 63 -4.74 3.08 -7.96
CA THR A 63 -5.75 3.35 -8.97
C THR A 63 -5.89 2.19 -9.94
N MET A 64 -4.90 1.32 -9.99
CA MET A 64 -4.94 0.14 -10.82
C MET A 64 -5.56 -1.05 -10.11
N ASN A 65 -5.83 -0.92 -8.84
CA ASN A 65 -6.39 -2.00 -8.05
C ASN A 65 -7.90 -1.98 -8.19
N PRO A 66 -8.53 -3.04 -8.71
CA PRO A 66 -9.99 -3.06 -8.89
C PRO A 66 -10.76 -2.79 -7.61
N ARG A 67 -10.24 -3.22 -6.48
CA ARG A 67 -10.93 -2.98 -5.21
C ARG A 67 -11.02 -1.49 -4.92
N ASN A 68 -9.93 -0.77 -5.16
CA ASN A 68 -9.92 0.66 -4.91
C ASN A 68 -10.82 1.39 -5.88
N VAL A 69 -10.85 0.94 -7.12
CA VAL A 69 -11.72 1.55 -8.11
C VAL A 69 -13.18 1.42 -7.70
N ARG A 70 -13.56 0.27 -7.20
CA ARG A 70 -14.94 0.08 -6.77
C ARG A 70 -15.32 1.03 -5.65
N TYR A 71 -14.44 1.23 -4.71
CA TYR A 71 -14.73 2.12 -3.59
C TYR A 71 -14.80 3.57 -4.01
N HIS A 72 -14.02 3.94 -4.99
CA HIS A 72 -14.00 5.32 -5.44
C HIS A 72 -15.23 5.69 -6.24
N ARG A 73 -15.80 4.72 -6.86
CA ARG A 73 -16.96 5.02 -7.65
C ARG A 73 -18.20 4.98 -6.91
N PHE A 74 -18.16 4.55 -6.24
CA PHE A 74 -19.37 4.37 -5.78
C PHE A 74 -19.43 4.87 -4.63
N GLY A 75 -18.78 5.08 -5.09
CA GLY A 75 -18.76 5.47 -4.36
C GLY A 75 -18.91 5.79 -4.93
N LEU A 76 -18.82 5.41 -6.00
CA LEU A 76 -18.90 5.55 -6.53
C LEU A 76 -19.25 5.26 -7.14
N LYS A 77 -19.43 5.28 -7.60
CA LYS A 77 -19.64 5.09 -8.21
C LYS A 77 -19.67 4.65 -8.71
N GLU A 78 -19.65 4.47 -8.96
CA GLU A 78 -19.61 4.29 -9.29
C GLU A 78 -19.59 4.14 -9.73
N ASP A 79 -19.70 4.20 -9.91
CA ASP A 79 -19.69 4.28 -10.15
C ASP A 79 -19.65 4.24 -10.45
N PHE A 80 -19.60 4.28 -10.68
CA PHE A 80 -19.40 4.45 -10.58
C PHE A 80 -19.45 4.58 -10.81
#